data_777d5bbbc8aa060bd671bfe69efcc0e4
#
_entry.id   777d5bbbc8aa060bd671bfe69efcc0e4
#
_cell.length_a   1.000
_cell.length_b   1.000
_cell.length_c   1.000
_cell.angle_alpha   90.00
_cell.angle_beta   90.00
_cell.angle_gamma   90.00
#
_symmetry.space_group_name_H-M   'P 1'
#
loop_
_entity.id
_entity.type
_entity.pdbx_description
1 polymer ?
#
loop_
_entity_poly.entity_id
_entity_poly.type
_entity_poly.pdbx_seq_one_letter_code
_entity_poly.pdbx_strand_id
1 'polypeptide(L)'
;MRRLIVIVIISALGLSFLNILNTEAQAEPQFLISWKAKSYVPPDFKGKTLPKQGSDISASFEIIENGKVVDLSKQTVYWYLDNNFIKGGQGAQSIIFTASKPAQGNHNLRIQLPDFKGNLLIKTLDIPIVRPEVVIEIPFPDKKISVSKINLAGKPYFFNAQDQSQF
;
A
#
# COMPACT_ATOMS: atom_id res chain seq x y z
N MET A 1 21.21 -54.02 -38.58
CA MET A 1 20.37 -54.03 -37.37
C MET A 1 20.90 -53.13 -36.24
N ARG A 2 22.17 -53.18 -35.82
CA ARG A 2 22.69 -52.35 -34.72
C ARG A 2 22.59 -50.83 -34.94
N ARG A 3 22.77 -50.32 -36.16
CA ARG A 3 22.67 -48.87 -36.48
C ARG A 3 21.22 -48.33 -36.42
N LEU A 4 20.24 -49.17 -36.77
CA LEU A 4 18.82 -48.79 -36.73
C LEU A 4 18.29 -48.67 -35.25
N ILE A 5 18.76 -49.53 -34.37
CA ILE A 5 18.39 -49.53 -32.95
C ILE A 5 18.93 -48.25 -32.25
N VAL A 6 20.16 -47.81 -32.59
CA VAL A 6 20.75 -46.59 -32.03
C VAL A 6 19.94 -45.34 -32.44
N ILE A 7 19.48 -45.25 -33.70
CA ILE A 7 18.70 -44.09 -34.16
C ILE A 7 17.32 -44.04 -33.46
N VAL A 8 16.68 -45.19 -33.24
CA VAL A 8 15.39 -45.24 -32.53
C VAL A 8 15.53 -44.84 -31.06
N ILE A 9 16.61 -45.20 -30.36
CA ILE A 9 16.87 -44.84 -28.99
C ILE A 9 17.11 -43.30 -28.88
N ILE A 10 17.88 -42.71 -29.79
CA ILE A 10 18.14 -41.26 -29.80
C ILE A 10 16.87 -40.45 -30.08
N SER A 11 15.98 -40.94 -30.98
CA SER A 11 14.70 -40.27 -31.24
C SER A 11 13.72 -40.37 -30.05
N ALA A 12 13.71 -41.48 -29.32
CA ALA A 12 12.89 -41.66 -28.10
C ALA A 12 13.35 -40.77 -26.94
N LEU A 13 14.66 -40.60 -26.75
CA LEU A 13 15.23 -39.66 -25.79
C LEU A 13 14.91 -38.19 -26.15
N GLY A 14 14.96 -37.81 -27.43
CA GLY A 14 14.64 -36.46 -27.87
C GLY A 14 13.18 -36.05 -27.63
N LEU A 15 12.22 -36.97 -27.78
CA LEU A 15 10.82 -36.71 -27.50
C LEU A 15 10.51 -36.57 -26.00
N SER A 16 11.30 -37.18 -25.12
CA SER A 16 11.10 -37.07 -23.66
C SER A 16 11.53 -35.72 -23.10
N PHE A 17 12.43 -35.00 -23.76
CA PHE A 17 12.89 -33.66 -23.36
C PHE A 17 11.94 -32.52 -23.76
N LEU A 18 11.05 -32.73 -24.73
CA LEU A 18 10.12 -31.70 -25.17
C LEU A 18 8.95 -31.43 -24.20
N ASN A 19 8.69 -32.30 -23.24
CA ASN A 19 7.61 -32.12 -22.27
C ASN A 19 8.00 -31.34 -21.01
N ILE A 20 9.26 -30.92 -20.86
CA ILE A 20 9.75 -30.25 -19.63
C ILE A 20 9.60 -28.72 -19.71
N LEU A 21 9.21 -28.15 -20.85
CA LEU A 21 9.23 -26.69 -21.06
C LEU A 21 7.88 -25.98 -20.88
N ASN A 22 6.81 -26.69 -20.51
CA ASN A 22 5.53 -26.08 -20.18
C ASN A 22 5.37 -25.92 -18.67
N THR A 23 6.35 -25.34 -17.98
CA THR A 23 6.10 -24.73 -16.69
C THR A 23 5.40 -23.41 -16.97
N GLU A 24 4.07 -23.40 -16.99
CA GLU A 24 3.32 -22.14 -16.91
C GLU A 24 3.87 -21.40 -15.68
N ALA A 25 4.58 -20.31 -15.92
CA ALA A 25 5.02 -19.45 -14.85
C ALA A 25 3.75 -18.91 -14.18
N GLN A 26 3.38 -19.54 -13.07
CA GLN A 26 2.23 -19.10 -12.28
C GLN A 26 2.53 -17.67 -11.83
N ALA A 27 1.77 -16.71 -12.34
CA ALA A 27 1.97 -15.31 -12.01
C ALA A 27 1.86 -15.14 -10.49
N GLU A 28 2.89 -14.52 -9.90
CA GLU A 28 2.90 -14.25 -8.46
C GLU A 28 1.68 -13.40 -8.08
N PRO A 29 1.03 -13.69 -6.93
CA PRO A 29 -0.09 -12.91 -6.45
C PRO A 29 0.33 -11.45 -6.21
N GLN A 30 -0.37 -10.50 -6.80
CA GLN A 30 -0.11 -9.08 -6.64
C GLN A 30 -0.96 -8.49 -5.51
N PHE A 31 -0.32 -7.87 -4.53
CA PHE A 31 -1.01 -7.09 -3.51
C PHE A 31 -1.32 -5.69 -4.00
N LEU A 32 -2.59 -5.32 -3.99
CA LEU A 32 -3.04 -3.94 -4.14
C LEU A 32 -3.42 -3.41 -2.76
N ILE A 33 -2.54 -2.59 -2.17
CA ILE A 33 -2.77 -2.00 -0.85
C ILE A 33 -3.17 -0.54 -1.01
N SER A 34 -4.28 -0.15 -0.39
CA SER A 34 -4.76 1.22 -0.31
C SER A 34 -4.82 1.69 1.14
N TRP A 35 -4.48 2.96 1.39
CA TRP A 35 -4.69 3.57 2.69
C TRP A 35 -5.03 5.05 2.57
N LYS A 36 -5.78 5.56 3.54
CA LYS A 36 -6.20 6.97 3.65
C LYS A 36 -6.01 7.44 5.09
N ALA A 37 -5.50 8.65 5.23
CA ALA A 37 -5.43 9.33 6.53
C ALA A 37 -6.59 10.32 6.67
N LYS A 38 -7.13 10.42 7.88
CA LYS A 38 -8.14 11.41 8.25
C LYS A 38 -7.45 12.67 8.77
N SER A 39 -6.84 13.41 7.84
CA SER A 39 -6.20 14.69 8.11
C SER A 39 -6.77 15.73 7.16
N TYR A 40 -6.85 16.98 7.61
CA TYR A 40 -7.30 18.09 6.78
C TYR A 40 -6.23 18.48 5.77
N VAL A 41 -6.66 18.71 4.54
CA VAL A 41 -5.92 19.39 3.48
C VAL A 41 -6.87 20.33 2.74
N PRO A 42 -6.38 21.45 2.17
CA PRO A 42 -7.23 22.34 1.39
C PRO A 42 -7.92 21.63 0.22
N PRO A 43 -9.12 22.07 -0.22
CA PRO A 43 -9.88 21.40 -1.28
C PRO A 43 -9.15 21.34 -2.65
N ASP A 44 -8.23 22.26 -2.90
CA ASP A 44 -7.42 22.34 -4.12
C ASP A 44 -6.16 21.45 -4.08
N PHE A 45 -5.89 20.76 -2.94
CA PHE A 45 -4.75 19.87 -2.79
C PHE A 45 -4.87 18.65 -3.70
N LYS A 46 -3.86 18.43 -4.57
CA LYS A 46 -3.83 17.32 -5.54
C LYS A 46 -3.04 16.11 -5.06
N GLY A 47 -2.34 16.22 -3.92
CA GLY A 47 -1.50 15.16 -3.38
C GLY A 47 -2.26 14.14 -2.57
N LYS A 48 -1.53 13.18 -2.02
CA LYS A 48 -2.06 12.20 -1.05
C LYS A 48 -2.11 12.82 0.33
N THR A 49 -3.27 12.72 0.99
CA THR A 49 -3.41 13.14 2.40
C THR A 49 -2.56 12.25 3.28
N LEU A 50 -1.59 12.85 3.98
CA LEU A 50 -0.67 12.15 4.87
C LEU A 50 -1.14 12.28 6.32
N PRO A 51 -0.90 11.25 7.16
CA PRO A 51 -1.24 11.29 8.57
C PRO A 51 -0.21 12.10 9.36
N LYS A 52 -0.69 12.83 10.34
CA LYS A 52 0.11 13.32 11.47
C LYS A 52 -0.10 12.43 12.68
N GLN A 53 0.68 12.61 13.74
CA GLN A 53 0.43 11.95 15.02
C GLN A 53 -1.00 12.25 15.52
N GLY A 54 -1.73 11.20 15.89
CA GLY A 54 -3.13 11.27 16.32
C GLY A 54 -4.16 11.21 15.18
N SER A 55 -3.75 11.10 13.90
CA SER A 55 -4.69 10.89 12.80
C SER A 55 -5.16 9.44 12.72
N ASP A 56 -6.43 9.23 12.41
CA ASP A 56 -6.92 7.90 12.04
C ASP A 56 -6.48 7.56 10.62
N ILE A 57 -6.07 6.31 10.44
CA ILE A 57 -5.67 5.74 9.17
C ILE A 57 -6.54 4.53 8.90
N SER A 58 -7.22 4.52 7.76
CA SER A 58 -7.89 3.33 7.24
C SER A 58 -7.00 2.68 6.18
N ALA A 59 -6.77 1.38 6.29
CA ALA A 59 -6.04 0.60 5.30
C ALA A 59 -6.85 -0.60 4.85
N SER A 60 -6.72 -0.95 3.56
CA SER A 60 -7.33 -2.13 2.96
C SER A 60 -6.40 -2.73 1.92
N PHE A 61 -6.61 -4.01 1.61
CA PHE A 61 -5.88 -4.66 0.53
C PHE A 61 -6.77 -5.63 -0.25
N GLU A 62 -6.35 -5.88 -1.47
CA GLU A 62 -6.84 -6.92 -2.37
C GLU A 62 -5.66 -7.72 -2.90
N ILE A 63 -5.91 -8.96 -3.30
CA ILE A 63 -4.94 -9.78 -4.03
C ILE A 63 -5.48 -9.98 -5.44
N ILE A 64 -4.63 -9.69 -6.42
CA ILE A 64 -4.91 -9.94 -7.83
C ILE A 64 -4.05 -11.10 -8.31
N GLU A 65 -4.69 -12.10 -8.88
CA GLU A 65 -4.03 -13.25 -9.47
C GLU A 65 -4.64 -13.53 -10.86
N ASN A 66 -3.79 -13.70 -11.85
CA ASN A 66 -4.21 -13.89 -13.25
C ASN A 66 -5.22 -12.82 -13.73
N GLY A 67 -5.00 -11.55 -13.30
CA GLY A 67 -5.86 -10.42 -13.66
C GLY A 67 -7.23 -10.39 -12.97
N LYS A 68 -7.47 -11.23 -11.98
CA LYS A 68 -8.74 -11.29 -11.22
C LYS A 68 -8.50 -11.05 -9.74
N VAL A 69 -9.44 -10.37 -9.08
CA VAL A 69 -9.46 -10.22 -7.63
C VAL A 69 -9.77 -11.57 -6.99
N VAL A 70 -8.96 -11.97 -6.03
CA VAL A 70 -9.13 -13.22 -5.28
C VAL A 70 -10.15 -13.00 -4.16
N ASP A 71 -11.10 -13.92 -4.01
CA ASP A 71 -12.01 -13.92 -2.86
C ASP A 71 -11.26 -14.36 -1.58
N LEU A 72 -11.10 -13.43 -0.66
CA LEU A 72 -10.43 -13.64 0.63
C LEU A 72 -11.41 -13.83 1.80
N SER A 73 -12.72 -13.94 1.53
CA SER A 73 -13.76 -14.02 2.58
C SER A 73 -13.55 -15.16 3.58
N LYS A 74 -12.95 -16.27 3.13
CA LYS A 74 -12.64 -17.45 3.94
C LYS A 74 -11.16 -17.53 4.37
N GLN A 75 -10.33 -16.60 3.91
CA GLN A 75 -8.91 -16.57 4.23
C GLN A 75 -8.68 -15.91 5.59
N THR A 76 -7.84 -16.52 6.43
CA THR A 76 -7.37 -15.89 7.67
C THR A 76 -6.33 -14.83 7.32
N VAL A 77 -6.56 -13.61 7.80
CA VAL A 77 -5.67 -12.46 7.61
C VAL A 77 -5.26 -11.93 8.97
N TYR A 78 -3.98 -11.64 9.14
CA TYR A 78 -3.43 -10.97 10.31
C TYR A 78 -2.80 -9.64 9.94
N TRP A 79 -3.08 -8.62 10.75
CA TRP A 79 -2.53 -7.27 10.62
C TRP A 79 -1.63 -6.97 11.81
N TYR A 80 -0.46 -6.45 11.50
CA TYR A 80 0.52 -6.02 12.49
C TYR A 80 0.92 -4.58 12.20
N LEU A 81 1.02 -3.76 13.24
CA LEU A 81 1.53 -2.39 13.20
C LEU A 81 2.78 -2.33 14.04
N ASP A 82 3.92 -1.95 13.44
CA ASP A 82 5.21 -1.88 14.12
C ASP A 82 5.55 -3.19 14.87
N ASN A 83 5.32 -4.33 14.22
CA ASN A 83 5.44 -5.69 14.73
C ASN A 83 4.42 -6.12 15.79
N ASN A 84 3.54 -5.25 16.26
CA ASN A 84 2.48 -5.60 17.20
C ASN A 84 1.24 -6.08 16.45
N PHE A 85 0.67 -7.19 16.88
CA PHE A 85 -0.61 -7.67 16.37
C PHE A 85 -1.73 -6.67 16.72
N ILE A 86 -2.53 -6.29 15.73
CA ILE A 86 -3.63 -5.33 15.92
C ILE A 86 -5.00 -5.88 15.52
N LYS A 87 -5.08 -6.77 14.54
CA LYS A 87 -6.34 -7.38 14.09
C LYS A 87 -6.07 -8.69 13.35
N GLY A 88 -6.99 -9.63 13.44
CA GLY A 88 -6.98 -10.85 12.62
C GLY A 88 -8.36 -11.49 12.53
N GLY A 89 -8.52 -12.35 11.55
CA GLY A 89 -9.73 -13.14 11.33
C GLY A 89 -9.96 -13.48 9.86
N GLN A 90 -11.01 -14.26 9.61
CA GLN A 90 -11.43 -14.58 8.25
C GLN A 90 -11.96 -13.33 7.56
N GLY A 91 -11.55 -13.09 6.31
CA GLY A 91 -11.98 -11.96 5.51
C GLY A 91 -11.56 -10.60 6.05
N ALA A 92 -10.59 -10.52 6.97
CA ALA A 92 -10.15 -9.25 7.57
C ALA A 92 -9.31 -8.41 6.59
N GLN A 93 -9.92 -7.96 5.48
CA GLN A 93 -9.26 -7.21 4.40
C GLN A 93 -9.05 -5.72 4.70
N SER A 94 -9.53 -5.22 5.82
CA SER A 94 -9.39 -3.81 6.19
C SER A 94 -9.22 -3.60 7.69
N ILE A 95 -8.55 -2.50 8.04
CA ILE A 95 -8.36 -2.05 9.42
C ILE A 95 -8.47 -0.52 9.51
N ILE A 96 -8.70 -0.06 10.75
CA ILE A 96 -8.53 1.34 11.12
C ILE A 96 -7.65 1.37 12.36
N PHE A 97 -6.68 2.29 12.38
CA PHE A 97 -5.79 2.51 13.52
C PHE A 97 -5.39 3.99 13.60
N THR A 98 -4.94 4.42 14.78
CA THR A 98 -4.50 5.80 15.01
C THR A 98 -2.97 5.89 14.92
N ALA A 99 -2.46 6.89 14.20
CA ALA A 99 -1.03 7.15 14.08
C ALA A 99 -0.46 7.57 15.44
N SER A 100 0.40 6.73 16.03
CA SER A 100 1.00 6.97 17.36
C SER A 100 2.41 7.55 17.30
N LYS A 101 3.12 7.37 16.18
CA LYS A 101 4.51 7.84 16.04
C LYS A 101 4.60 9.35 15.85
N PRO A 102 5.70 9.97 16.31
CA PRO A 102 5.97 11.38 16.06
C PRO A 102 6.22 11.66 14.57
N ALA A 103 6.17 12.92 14.21
CA ALA A 103 6.47 13.38 12.87
C ALA A 103 7.88 12.94 12.40
N GLN A 104 8.02 12.66 11.12
CA GLN A 104 9.20 12.09 10.46
C GLN A 104 9.47 10.61 10.81
N GLY A 105 8.61 9.98 11.63
CA GLY A 105 8.58 8.53 11.79
C GLY A 105 7.74 7.86 10.71
N ASN A 106 7.88 6.53 10.60
CA ASN A 106 7.03 5.70 9.73
C ASN A 106 6.37 4.62 10.56
N HIS A 107 5.08 4.36 10.31
CA HIS A 107 4.45 3.13 10.74
C HIS A 107 4.74 2.03 9.72
N ASN A 108 5.23 0.89 10.19
CA ASN A 108 5.36 -0.31 9.36
C ASN A 108 4.09 -1.16 9.53
N LEU A 109 3.28 -1.22 8.47
CA LEU A 109 2.07 -2.02 8.41
C LEU A 109 2.37 -3.33 7.70
N ARG A 110 2.18 -4.47 8.39
CA ARG A 110 2.39 -5.80 7.84
C ARG A 110 1.07 -6.57 7.76
N ILE A 111 0.81 -7.14 6.58
CA ILE A 111 -0.30 -8.03 6.28
C ILE A 111 0.26 -9.42 6.15
N GLN A 112 -0.37 -10.40 6.79
CA GLN A 112 0.05 -11.79 6.76
C GLN A 112 -1.16 -12.70 6.53
N LEU A 113 -1.06 -13.56 5.51
CA LEU A 113 -1.97 -14.66 5.25
C LEU A 113 -1.19 -15.96 5.49
N PRO A 114 -1.43 -16.66 6.61
CA PRO A 114 -0.61 -17.83 7.02
C PRO A 114 -0.77 -19.04 6.10
N ASP A 115 -1.90 -19.13 5.43
CA ASP A 115 -2.24 -20.26 4.55
C ASP A 115 -2.93 -19.75 3.27
N PHE A 116 -2.21 -18.98 2.46
CA PHE A 116 -2.68 -18.61 1.14
C PHE A 116 -2.26 -19.68 0.13
N LYS A 117 -3.19 -20.56 -0.25
CA LYS A 117 -2.93 -21.70 -1.16
C LYS A 117 -1.79 -22.61 -0.66
N GLY A 118 -1.75 -22.89 0.63
CA GLY A 118 -0.71 -23.70 1.25
C GLY A 118 0.60 -22.97 1.54
N ASN A 119 0.69 -21.65 1.31
CA ASN A 119 1.89 -20.86 1.52
C ASN A 119 1.64 -19.69 2.46
N LEU A 120 2.70 -19.31 3.19
CA LEU A 120 2.71 -18.07 3.95
C LEU A 120 2.93 -16.88 3.01
N LEU A 121 1.97 -15.95 2.97
CA LEU A 121 2.06 -14.75 2.19
C LEU A 121 2.16 -13.52 3.10
N ILE A 122 3.20 -12.70 2.92
CA ILE A 122 3.46 -11.50 3.73
C ILE A 122 3.67 -10.30 2.82
N LYS A 123 3.07 -9.18 3.19
CA LYS A 123 3.33 -7.88 2.57
C LYS A 123 3.48 -6.81 3.63
N THR A 124 4.46 -5.91 3.44
CA THR A 124 4.71 -4.76 4.30
C THR A 124 4.56 -3.46 3.53
N LEU A 125 4.16 -2.42 4.25
CA LEU A 125 4.00 -1.06 3.74
C LEU A 125 4.42 -0.07 4.82
N ASP A 126 5.22 0.93 4.44
CA ASP A 126 5.57 2.04 5.33
C ASP A 126 4.64 3.23 5.09
N ILE A 127 4.07 3.74 6.17
CA ILE A 127 3.16 4.89 6.18
C ILE A 127 3.88 6.05 6.89
N PRO A 128 4.29 7.10 6.17
CA PRO A 128 5.03 8.22 6.77
C PRO A 128 4.11 9.09 7.62
N ILE A 129 4.64 9.57 8.75
CA ILE A 129 3.96 10.52 9.64
C ILE A 129 4.57 11.89 9.43
N VAL A 130 3.74 12.87 9.07
CA VAL A 130 4.18 14.22 8.76
C VAL A 130 3.87 15.19 9.90
N ARG A 131 4.50 16.38 9.84
CA ARG A 131 4.11 17.53 10.67
C ARG A 131 2.95 18.27 10.03
N PRO A 132 2.03 18.82 10.83
CA PRO A 132 1.12 19.83 10.32
C PRO A 132 1.90 21.04 9.83
N GLU A 133 1.45 21.63 8.73
CA GLU A 133 2.09 22.77 8.10
C GLU A 133 1.06 23.85 7.79
N VAL A 134 1.48 25.11 7.82
CA VAL A 134 0.69 26.24 7.35
C VAL A 134 1.49 26.95 6.26
N VAL A 135 0.91 27.02 5.06
CA VAL A 135 1.48 27.78 3.95
C VAL A 135 0.85 29.17 3.95
N ILE A 136 1.69 30.22 4.04
CA ILE A 136 1.24 31.62 3.97
C ILE A 136 1.26 32.06 2.51
N GLU A 137 0.12 32.45 2.01
CA GLU A 137 -0.02 33.02 0.67
C GLU A 137 0.20 34.53 0.72
N ILE A 138 1.15 35.01 -0.05
CA ILE A 138 1.43 36.44 -0.22
C ILE A 138 0.75 36.90 -1.53
N PRO A 139 -0.19 37.88 -1.49
CA PRO A 139 -0.99 38.26 -2.65
C PRO A 139 -0.24 39.11 -3.66
N PHE A 140 1.07 39.26 -3.55
CA PHE A 140 1.90 40.07 -4.46
C PHE A 140 2.69 39.20 -5.43
N PRO A 141 2.66 39.45 -6.72
CA PRO A 141 3.37 38.67 -7.75
C PRO A 141 4.88 38.62 -7.55
N ASP A 142 5.49 39.73 -7.12
CA ASP A 142 6.93 39.86 -6.87
C ASP A 142 7.37 39.42 -5.45
N LYS A 143 6.42 38.96 -4.63
CA LYS A 143 6.63 38.56 -3.22
C LYS A 143 7.24 39.68 -2.36
N LYS A 144 7.15 40.93 -2.78
CA LYS A 144 7.60 42.09 -2.02
C LYS A 144 6.43 42.76 -1.33
N ILE A 145 6.64 43.16 -0.08
CA ILE A 145 5.67 43.90 0.72
C ILE A 145 6.05 45.37 0.65
N SER A 146 5.25 46.17 -0.04
CA SER A 146 5.47 47.61 -0.17
C SER A 146 4.44 48.46 0.57
N VAL A 147 3.61 47.82 1.39
CA VAL A 147 2.54 48.50 2.14
C VAL A 147 2.74 48.32 3.65
N SER A 148 2.26 49.27 4.44
CA SER A 148 2.37 49.28 5.88
C SER A 148 1.44 48.28 6.57
N LYS A 149 0.43 47.73 5.87
CA LYS A 149 -0.54 46.77 6.38
C LYS A 149 -0.93 45.80 5.27
N ILE A 150 -0.86 44.50 5.59
CA ILE A 150 -1.19 43.42 4.66
C ILE A 150 -2.05 42.36 5.38
N ASN A 151 -3.05 41.86 4.70
CA ASN A 151 -3.80 40.70 5.11
C ASN A 151 -3.14 39.44 4.53
N LEU A 152 -2.74 38.50 5.37
CA LEU A 152 -2.17 37.24 4.98
C LEU A 152 -3.20 36.13 5.18
N ALA A 153 -3.27 35.21 4.24
CA ALA A 153 -4.05 33.97 4.38
C ALA A 153 -3.11 32.80 4.62
N GLY A 154 -3.37 32.03 5.68
CA GLY A 154 -2.67 30.77 5.95
C GLY A 154 -3.51 29.59 5.47
N LYS A 155 -2.94 28.71 4.64
CA LYS A 155 -3.56 27.44 4.27
C LYS A 155 -3.00 26.33 5.13
N PRO A 156 -3.81 25.66 6.00
CA PRO A 156 -3.36 24.55 6.83
C PRO A 156 -3.32 23.23 6.04
N TYR A 157 -2.29 22.42 6.31
CA TYR A 157 -2.13 21.08 5.75
C TYR A 157 -1.88 20.05 6.86
N PHE A 158 -2.50 18.87 6.73
CA PHE A 158 -2.30 17.73 7.62
C PHE A 158 -2.69 17.97 9.09
N PHE A 159 -3.70 18.79 9.33
CA PHE A 159 -4.28 18.99 10.66
C PHE A 159 -5.33 17.91 10.96
N ASN A 160 -5.72 17.73 12.24
CA ASN A 160 -6.80 16.82 12.64
C ASN A 160 -8.21 17.41 12.49
N ALA A 161 -8.36 18.54 11.80
CA ALA A 161 -9.65 19.12 11.48
C ALA A 161 -10.25 18.45 10.24
N GLN A 162 -11.57 18.42 10.16
CA GLN A 162 -12.29 17.81 9.03
C GLN A 162 -12.66 18.84 7.95
N ASP A 163 -12.72 20.11 8.30
CA ASP A 163 -13.04 21.23 7.40
C ASP A 163 -12.41 22.55 7.89
N GLN A 164 -12.54 23.61 7.07
CA GLN A 164 -11.99 24.92 7.36
C GLN A 164 -12.65 25.64 8.55
N SER A 165 -13.87 25.27 8.91
CA SER A 165 -14.59 25.91 10.03
C SER A 165 -13.96 25.62 11.39
N GLN A 166 -13.00 24.70 11.45
CA GLN A 166 -12.30 24.30 12.67
C GLN A 166 -10.99 25.06 12.91
N PHE A 167 -10.66 26.06 12.06
CA PHE A 167 -9.45 26.89 12.17
C PHE A 167 -9.75 28.36 12.41
#